data_57d0c67c1733f5e10c6ecfd5f73b906b
#
_entry.id   57d0c67c1733f5e10c6ecfd5f73b906b
#
_cell.length_a   1.000
_cell.length_b   1.000
_cell.length_c   1.000
_cell.angle_alpha   90.00
_cell.angle_beta   90.00
_cell.angle_gamma   90.00
#
_symmetry.space_group_name_H-M   'P 1'
#
loop_
_entity.id
_entity.type
_entity.pdbx_description
1 polymer ?
#
loop_
_entity_poly.entity_id
_entity_poly.type
_entity_poly.pdbx_seq_one_letter_code
_entity_poly.pdbx_strand_id
1 'polypeptide(L)'
;SSSKSKPMGSEITTSENPVFVVKAVGSFKQLPGCPEFTIEGMSGERIEKLCAGECYNPSSERHKVTRIEIIKITPQVNSNENVNELILDPWLSLPCENNLNGCEVKFEDKDFIKDDRQAVYYARAIQEPTETINGDALRCTYDDQGNCLEVNPCYGDYRIDENDQCLTKVEHRAWS
;
A
#
# COMPACT_ATOMS: atom_id res chain seq x y z
N SER A 1 3.01 11.20 -34.35
CA SER A 1 1.95 11.71 -33.49
C SER A 1 2.40 11.64 -32.04
N SER A 2 2.47 12.77 -31.37
CA SER A 2 2.76 12.81 -29.94
C SER A 2 1.57 12.21 -29.22
N SER A 3 1.67 10.96 -28.75
CA SER A 3 0.67 10.36 -27.88
C SER A 3 0.64 11.17 -26.58
N LYS A 4 -0.42 11.95 -26.37
CA LYS A 4 -0.62 12.65 -25.11
C LYS A 4 -0.83 11.59 -24.01
N SER A 5 0.04 11.59 -23.00
CA SER A 5 -0.18 10.79 -21.81
C SER A 5 -1.52 11.14 -21.15
N LYS A 6 -2.21 10.15 -20.66
CA LYS A 6 -3.47 10.30 -19.92
C LYS A 6 -3.19 10.07 -18.43
N PRO A 7 -3.81 10.82 -17.53
CA PRO A 7 -3.62 10.63 -16.12
C PRO A 7 -4.34 9.37 -15.63
N MET A 8 -3.98 8.94 -14.44
CA MET A 8 -4.66 7.91 -13.65
C MET A 8 -6.18 8.19 -13.57
N GLY A 9 -7.00 7.13 -13.61
CA GLY A 9 -8.47 7.24 -13.66
C GLY A 9 -9.05 7.53 -15.04
N SER A 10 -8.21 7.59 -16.09
CA SER A 10 -8.69 7.80 -17.47
C SER A 10 -9.12 6.49 -18.14
N GLU A 11 -10.16 6.60 -18.96
CA GLU A 11 -10.51 5.57 -19.94
C GLU A 11 -9.83 5.85 -21.27
N ILE A 12 -9.26 4.82 -21.88
CA ILE A 12 -8.47 4.95 -23.12
C ILE A 12 -8.94 3.89 -24.13
N THR A 13 -9.24 4.33 -25.33
CA THR A 13 -9.41 3.43 -26.50
C THR A 13 -8.14 3.49 -27.32
N THR A 14 -7.51 2.34 -27.56
CA THR A 14 -6.27 2.24 -28.32
C THR A 14 -6.26 1.01 -29.20
N SER A 15 -5.57 1.12 -30.34
CA SER A 15 -5.23 -0.01 -31.22
C SER A 15 -3.77 -0.47 -31.06
N GLU A 16 -3.08 0.03 -30.05
CA GLU A 16 -1.70 -0.32 -29.73
C GLU A 16 -1.63 -0.89 -28.31
N ASN A 17 -0.59 -1.68 -28.03
CA ASN A 17 -0.34 -2.13 -26.67
C ASN A 17 -0.11 -0.96 -25.74
N PRO A 18 -0.85 -0.87 -24.62
CA PRO A 18 -0.74 0.28 -23.72
C PRO A 18 0.58 0.24 -22.94
N VAL A 19 1.19 1.42 -22.85
CA VAL A 19 2.41 1.64 -22.06
C VAL A 19 2.07 2.53 -20.86
N PHE A 20 2.50 2.12 -19.71
CA PHE A 20 2.24 2.79 -18.44
C PHE A 20 3.53 3.26 -17.79
N VAL A 21 3.43 4.41 -17.10
CA VAL A 21 4.45 4.91 -16.19
C VAL A 21 3.81 5.13 -14.83
N VAL A 22 4.34 4.48 -13.80
CA VAL A 22 3.88 4.64 -12.42
C VAL A 22 4.99 5.25 -11.59
N LYS A 23 4.64 6.30 -10.85
CA LYS A 23 5.53 6.99 -9.90
C LYS A 23 4.92 6.95 -8.51
N ALA A 24 5.72 6.57 -7.53
CA ALA A 24 5.30 6.53 -6.14
C ALA A 24 6.41 7.07 -5.22
N VAL A 25 6.01 7.68 -4.12
CA VAL A 25 6.91 8.11 -3.05
C VAL A 25 6.43 7.53 -1.72
N GLY A 26 7.37 7.18 -0.85
CA GLY A 26 7.05 6.69 0.48
C GLY A 26 6.53 7.79 1.39
N SER A 27 5.83 7.39 2.45
CA SER A 27 5.42 8.30 3.52
C SER A 27 6.63 8.91 4.24
N PHE A 28 6.44 10.05 4.88
CA PHE A 28 7.47 10.61 5.74
C PHE A 28 7.67 9.74 6.98
N LYS A 29 8.92 9.55 7.37
CA LYS A 29 9.25 9.00 8.69
C LYS A 29 8.83 10.00 9.75
N GLN A 30 8.26 9.49 10.84
CA GLN A 30 7.85 10.34 11.95
C GLN A 30 9.01 10.52 12.93
N LEU A 31 9.15 11.72 13.47
CA LEU A 31 9.98 12.02 14.64
C LEU A 31 9.14 11.76 15.89
N PRO A 32 9.78 11.37 17.00
CA PRO A 32 9.05 11.21 18.27
C PRO A 32 8.52 12.55 18.77
N GLY A 33 7.40 12.50 19.49
CA GLY A 33 6.77 13.65 20.12
C GLY A 33 5.98 14.54 19.17
N CYS A 34 5.71 15.75 19.62
CA CYS A 34 4.91 16.76 18.92
C CYS A 34 5.76 17.91 18.43
N PRO A 35 5.51 18.46 17.23
CA PRO A 35 6.20 19.65 16.77
C PRO A 35 5.82 20.88 17.61
N GLU A 36 6.72 21.86 17.70
CA GLU A 36 6.57 23.06 18.55
C GLU A 36 5.25 23.81 18.31
N PHE A 37 4.83 23.95 17.06
CA PHE A 37 3.58 24.64 16.72
C PHE A 37 2.33 23.95 17.30
N THR A 38 2.39 22.65 17.57
CA THR A 38 1.30 21.91 18.23
C THR A 38 1.28 22.20 19.72
N ILE A 39 2.44 22.37 20.33
CA ILE A 39 2.62 22.65 21.75
C ILE A 39 2.16 24.07 22.10
N GLU A 40 2.43 25.05 21.24
CA GLU A 40 1.98 26.43 21.44
C GLU A 40 0.46 26.58 21.59
N GLY A 41 -0.32 25.69 20.96
CA GLY A 41 -1.79 25.74 20.98
C GLY A 41 -2.46 24.92 22.08
N MET A 42 -1.71 24.07 22.81
CA MET A 42 -2.29 23.13 23.80
C MET A 42 -1.38 22.95 25.00
N SER A 43 -1.99 22.71 26.19
CA SER A 43 -1.22 22.29 27.34
C SER A 43 -0.64 20.89 27.20
N GLY A 44 0.50 20.62 27.83
CA GLY A 44 1.12 19.27 27.82
C GLY A 44 0.17 18.18 28.31
N GLU A 45 -0.62 18.46 29.35
CA GLU A 45 -1.65 17.53 29.89
C GLU A 45 -2.72 17.19 28.81
N ARG A 46 -3.11 18.19 28.01
CA ARG A 46 -4.09 17.96 26.94
C ARG A 46 -3.49 17.14 25.78
N ILE A 47 -2.24 17.38 25.43
CA ILE A 47 -1.51 16.61 24.41
C ILE A 47 -1.38 15.16 24.86
N GLU A 48 -0.98 14.92 26.10
CA GLU A 48 -0.86 13.57 26.66
C GLU A 48 -2.20 12.83 26.63
N LYS A 49 -3.27 13.51 27.01
CA LYS A 49 -4.62 12.92 27.03
C LYS A 49 -5.18 12.61 25.64
N LEU A 50 -4.85 13.41 24.62
CA LEU A 50 -5.40 13.26 23.26
C LEU A 50 -4.61 12.29 22.40
N CYS A 51 -3.31 12.26 22.53
CA CYS A 51 -2.42 11.52 21.63
C CYS A 51 -1.22 10.87 22.34
N ALA A 52 -1.30 10.67 23.66
CA ALA A 52 -0.24 10.07 24.47
C ALA A 52 1.15 10.71 24.22
N GLY A 53 1.18 12.02 23.99
CA GLY A 53 2.42 12.76 23.71
C GLY A 53 2.96 12.61 22.28
N GLU A 54 2.27 11.88 21.39
CA GLU A 54 2.67 11.66 20.01
C GLU A 54 1.76 12.41 19.03
N CYS A 55 2.36 13.14 18.10
CA CYS A 55 1.65 13.91 17.08
C CYS A 55 2.19 13.56 15.69
N TYR A 56 1.50 14.01 14.63
CA TYR A 56 2.09 13.97 13.30
C TYR A 56 3.28 14.93 13.25
N ASN A 57 4.48 14.34 13.27
CA ASN A 57 5.75 15.05 13.36
C ASN A 57 6.71 14.52 12.27
N PRO A 58 6.47 14.87 10.99
CA PRO A 58 7.22 14.30 9.87
C PRO A 58 8.66 14.83 9.83
N SER A 59 9.60 13.92 9.64
CA SER A 59 10.99 14.28 9.30
C SER A 59 11.11 14.70 7.83
N SER A 60 12.31 15.07 7.41
CA SER A 60 12.62 15.29 5.99
C SER A 60 12.85 13.98 5.22
N GLU A 61 12.95 12.85 5.91
CA GLU A 61 13.18 11.55 5.32
C GLU A 61 11.88 10.82 4.99
N ARG A 62 11.92 10.03 3.92
CA ARG A 62 10.82 9.17 3.52
C ARG A 62 11.17 7.70 3.70
N HIS A 63 10.15 6.89 3.94
CA HIS A 63 10.25 5.45 3.78
C HIS A 63 10.49 5.08 2.32
N LYS A 64 11.17 3.96 2.09
CA LYS A 64 11.45 3.47 0.74
C LYS A 64 10.24 2.75 0.18
N VAL A 65 9.93 3.00 -1.08
CA VAL A 65 9.06 2.12 -1.88
C VAL A 65 9.93 0.97 -2.37
N THR A 66 9.57 -0.25 -2.02
CA THR A 66 10.35 -1.46 -2.32
C THR A 66 9.99 -2.05 -3.67
N ARG A 67 8.71 -1.96 -4.04
CA ARG A 67 8.20 -2.45 -5.32
C ARG A 67 6.88 -1.78 -5.68
N ILE A 68 6.55 -1.85 -6.96
CA ILE A 68 5.22 -1.51 -7.48
C ILE A 68 4.63 -2.79 -8.07
N GLU A 69 3.46 -3.16 -7.59
CA GLU A 69 2.68 -4.27 -8.09
C GLU A 69 1.57 -3.74 -9.01
N ILE A 70 1.39 -4.37 -10.15
CA ILE A 70 0.34 -4.03 -11.11
C ILE A 70 -0.68 -5.14 -11.08
N ILE A 71 -1.92 -4.76 -10.95
CA ILE A 71 -3.07 -5.64 -11.02
C ILE A 71 -3.75 -5.44 -12.36
N LYS A 72 -4.05 -6.54 -13.07
CA LYS A 72 -4.80 -6.55 -14.33
C LYS A 72 -6.13 -7.26 -14.10
N ILE A 73 -7.22 -6.58 -14.41
CA ILE A 73 -8.57 -7.16 -14.35
C ILE A 73 -9.15 -7.14 -15.75
N THR A 74 -9.59 -8.31 -16.21
CA THR A 74 -10.27 -8.48 -17.49
C THR A 74 -11.77 -8.70 -17.21
N PRO A 75 -12.68 -7.89 -17.77
CA PRO A 75 -14.11 -8.08 -17.57
C PRO A 75 -14.60 -9.44 -18.09
N GLN A 76 -15.46 -10.08 -17.32
CA GLN A 76 -16.12 -11.31 -17.75
C GLN A 76 -17.04 -11.03 -18.95
N VAL A 77 -16.93 -11.80 -20.03
CA VAL A 77 -17.75 -11.67 -21.23
C VAL A 77 -18.77 -12.80 -21.36
N ASN A 78 -18.56 -13.92 -20.65
CA ASN A 78 -19.55 -15.00 -20.58
C ASN A 78 -19.52 -15.67 -19.18
N SER A 79 -20.64 -16.27 -18.80
CA SER A 79 -20.82 -16.85 -17.46
C SER A 79 -19.98 -18.10 -17.17
N ASN A 80 -19.34 -18.68 -18.18
CA ASN A 80 -18.52 -19.89 -18.02
C ASN A 80 -17.05 -19.57 -17.73
N GLU A 81 -16.65 -18.29 -17.81
CA GLU A 81 -15.29 -17.89 -17.48
C GLU A 81 -15.07 -17.93 -15.96
N ASN A 82 -13.95 -18.48 -15.56
CA ASN A 82 -13.55 -18.49 -14.16
C ASN A 82 -13.08 -17.07 -13.75
N VAL A 83 -13.85 -16.43 -12.88
CA VAL A 83 -13.56 -15.06 -12.41
C VAL A 83 -12.17 -14.95 -11.78
N ASN A 84 -11.69 -15.99 -11.11
CA ASN A 84 -10.36 -15.98 -10.50
C ASN A 84 -9.21 -15.92 -11.51
N GLU A 85 -9.46 -16.32 -12.76
CA GLU A 85 -8.48 -16.21 -13.85
C GLU A 85 -8.51 -14.85 -14.55
N LEU A 86 -9.56 -14.06 -14.30
CA LEU A 86 -9.75 -12.73 -14.86
C LEU A 86 -9.13 -11.63 -13.99
N ILE A 87 -8.74 -11.96 -12.76
CA ILE A 87 -8.12 -11.06 -11.80
C ILE A 87 -6.71 -11.54 -11.53
N LEU A 88 -5.73 -10.86 -12.10
CA LEU A 88 -4.32 -11.15 -11.90
C LEU A 88 -3.77 -10.21 -10.81
N ASP A 89 -3.61 -10.71 -9.59
CA ASP A 89 -3.16 -9.94 -8.42
C ASP A 89 -1.98 -10.64 -7.71
N PRO A 90 -0.74 -10.15 -7.89
CA PRO A 90 -0.34 -9.18 -8.91
C PRO A 90 -0.12 -9.82 -10.30
N TRP A 91 -0.43 -9.08 -11.36
CA TRP A 91 -0.03 -9.43 -12.72
C TRP A 91 1.48 -9.21 -12.95
N LEU A 92 2.00 -8.08 -12.48
CA LEU A 92 3.44 -7.76 -12.48
C LEU A 92 3.87 -7.30 -11.09
N SER A 93 5.09 -7.67 -10.71
CA SER A 93 5.77 -7.12 -9.54
C SER A 93 7.11 -6.52 -10.00
N LEU A 94 7.23 -5.20 -9.93
CA LEU A 94 8.34 -4.43 -10.43
C LEU A 94 9.15 -3.87 -9.25
N PRO A 95 10.38 -4.35 -9.02
CA PRO A 95 11.20 -3.87 -7.92
C PRO A 95 11.59 -2.40 -8.15
N CYS A 96 11.65 -1.66 -7.07
CA CYS A 96 12.14 -0.29 -7.05
C CYS A 96 13.64 -0.27 -6.76
N GLU A 97 14.38 0.54 -7.51
CA GLU A 97 15.75 0.85 -7.15
C GLU A 97 15.77 1.58 -5.80
N ASN A 98 16.88 1.43 -5.07
CA ASN A 98 17.04 1.98 -3.73
C ASN A 98 17.18 3.52 -3.77
N ASN A 99 16.09 4.21 -4.10
CA ASN A 99 16.05 5.65 -4.30
C ASN A 99 15.15 6.32 -3.26
N LEU A 100 15.72 7.22 -2.44
CA LEU A 100 14.99 8.01 -1.45
C LEU A 100 13.99 9.00 -2.08
N ASN A 101 14.15 9.31 -3.37
CA ASN A 101 13.28 10.22 -4.10
C ASN A 101 11.99 9.56 -4.64
N GLY A 102 11.81 8.28 -4.34
CA GLY A 102 10.66 7.50 -4.78
C GLY A 102 11.01 6.42 -5.81
N CYS A 103 9.98 5.86 -6.43
CA CYS A 103 10.09 4.79 -7.41
C CYS A 103 9.36 5.20 -8.68
N GLU A 104 10.01 4.99 -9.82
CA GLU A 104 9.38 5.13 -11.13
C GLU A 104 9.57 3.82 -11.89
N VAL A 105 8.48 3.24 -12.36
CA VAL A 105 8.51 2.03 -13.21
C VAL A 105 7.76 2.29 -14.50
N LYS A 106 8.22 1.62 -15.56
CA LYS A 106 7.57 1.63 -16.87
C LYS A 106 7.32 0.20 -17.29
N PHE A 107 6.11 -0.07 -17.79
CA PHE A 107 5.74 -1.39 -18.31
C PHE A 107 4.77 -1.26 -19.49
N GLU A 108 4.62 -2.34 -20.21
CA GLU A 108 3.74 -2.47 -21.38
C GLU A 108 2.94 -3.77 -21.26
N ASP A 109 1.66 -3.71 -21.58
CA ASP A 109 0.88 -4.94 -21.78
C ASP A 109 1.03 -5.40 -23.23
N LYS A 110 1.96 -6.30 -23.46
CA LYS A 110 2.29 -6.80 -24.80
C LYS A 110 1.23 -7.73 -25.40
N ASP A 111 0.36 -8.27 -24.57
CA ASP A 111 -0.68 -9.19 -25.00
C ASP A 111 -2.03 -8.49 -25.20
N PHE A 112 -2.17 -7.21 -24.85
CA PHE A 112 -3.44 -6.48 -24.91
C PHE A 112 -4.13 -6.57 -26.28
N ILE A 113 -3.40 -6.34 -27.35
CA ILE A 113 -3.96 -6.41 -28.73
C ILE A 113 -4.29 -7.85 -29.11
N LYS A 114 -3.48 -8.81 -28.70
CA LYS A 114 -3.71 -10.25 -28.97
C LYS A 114 -4.92 -10.77 -28.19
N ASP A 115 -5.11 -10.32 -26.96
CA ASP A 115 -6.23 -10.72 -26.12
C ASP A 115 -7.56 -10.15 -26.63
N ASP A 116 -7.52 -9.05 -27.38
CA ASP A 116 -8.68 -8.35 -27.97
C ASP A 116 -9.82 -8.13 -26.95
N ARG A 117 -9.45 -7.69 -25.74
CA ARG A 117 -10.38 -7.51 -24.62
C ARG A 117 -10.10 -6.21 -23.86
N GLN A 118 -11.14 -5.67 -23.26
CA GLN A 118 -10.97 -4.60 -22.31
C GLN A 118 -10.20 -5.08 -21.07
N ALA A 119 -9.43 -4.19 -20.50
CA ALA A 119 -8.71 -4.44 -19.25
C ALA A 119 -8.69 -3.19 -18.36
N VAL A 120 -8.75 -3.41 -17.07
CA VAL A 120 -8.53 -2.39 -16.04
C VAL A 120 -7.19 -2.67 -15.39
N TYR A 121 -6.41 -1.63 -15.23
CA TYR A 121 -5.12 -1.69 -14.55
C TYR A 121 -5.12 -0.75 -13.37
N TYR A 122 -4.60 -1.20 -12.25
CA TYR A 122 -4.24 -0.31 -11.15
C TYR A 122 -2.89 -0.71 -10.55
N ALA A 123 -2.24 0.25 -9.94
CA ALA A 123 -0.94 0.04 -9.32
C ALA A 123 -1.07 0.02 -7.79
N ARG A 124 -0.23 -0.78 -7.17
CA ARG A 124 -0.08 -0.86 -5.73
C ARG A 124 1.38 -0.63 -5.39
N ALA A 125 1.68 0.52 -4.79
CA ALA A 125 3.02 0.83 -4.30
C ALA A 125 3.20 0.25 -2.91
N ILE A 126 4.27 -0.52 -2.70
CA ILE A 126 4.56 -1.21 -1.45
C ILE A 126 5.77 -0.53 -0.80
N GLN A 127 5.58 -0.10 0.44
CA GLN A 127 6.62 0.52 1.26
C GLN A 127 7.41 -0.53 2.04
N GLU A 128 8.63 -0.21 2.43
CA GLU A 128 9.41 -1.01 3.38
C GLU A 128 8.60 -1.27 4.66
N PRO A 129 8.77 -2.45 5.30
CA PRO A 129 8.01 -2.78 6.49
C PRO A 129 8.27 -1.81 7.63
N THR A 130 7.21 -1.31 8.25
CA THR A 130 7.24 -0.47 9.44
C THR A 130 6.41 -1.07 10.57
N GLU A 131 6.79 -0.79 11.79
CA GLU A 131 6.05 -1.27 12.96
C GLU A 131 4.68 -0.62 13.03
N THR A 132 3.66 -1.46 13.21
CA THR A 132 2.26 -1.04 13.23
C THR A 132 1.51 -1.87 14.26
N ILE A 133 0.66 -1.23 15.04
CA ILE A 133 -0.21 -1.91 15.99
C ILE A 133 -1.14 -2.85 15.24
N ASN A 134 -1.21 -4.11 15.68
CA ASN A 134 -2.01 -5.15 15.03
C ASN A 134 -1.65 -5.40 13.55
N GLY A 135 -0.40 -5.21 13.19
CA GLY A 135 0.05 -5.20 11.79
C GLY A 135 0.05 -6.55 11.08
N ASP A 136 0.20 -7.67 11.82
CA ASP A 136 0.32 -9.00 11.23
C ASP A 136 -0.98 -9.80 11.38
N ALA A 137 -1.80 -9.80 10.34
CA ALA A 137 -3.07 -10.54 10.25
C ALA A 137 -3.85 -10.52 11.58
N LEU A 138 -3.90 -9.37 12.24
CA LEU A 138 -4.49 -9.18 13.57
C LEU A 138 -3.93 -10.14 14.64
N ARG A 139 -2.65 -10.49 14.52
CA ARG A 139 -1.97 -11.40 15.48
C ARG A 139 -2.67 -12.76 15.57
N CYS A 140 -2.89 -13.38 14.44
CA CYS A 140 -3.49 -14.70 14.36
C CYS A 140 -2.66 -15.78 15.06
N THR A 141 -3.33 -16.64 15.78
CA THR A 141 -2.81 -17.98 16.12
C THR A 141 -3.13 -18.89 14.95
N TYR A 142 -2.12 -19.51 14.36
CA TYR A 142 -2.27 -20.35 13.16
C TYR A 142 -2.26 -21.83 13.51
N ASP A 143 -3.01 -22.62 12.77
CA ASP A 143 -2.88 -24.08 12.77
C ASP A 143 -1.66 -24.54 11.95
N ASP A 144 -1.39 -25.86 11.97
CA ASP A 144 -0.30 -26.47 11.20
C ASP A 144 -0.47 -26.33 9.68
N GLN A 145 -1.65 -25.92 9.21
CA GLN A 145 -1.98 -25.71 7.80
C GLN A 145 -1.92 -24.24 7.39
N GLY A 146 -1.63 -23.34 8.33
CA GLY A 146 -1.55 -21.90 8.10
C GLY A 146 -2.88 -21.16 8.13
N ASN A 147 -3.96 -21.79 8.62
CA ASN A 147 -5.24 -21.12 8.80
C ASN A 147 -5.26 -20.36 10.13
N CYS A 148 -5.79 -19.16 10.14
CA CYS A 148 -5.99 -18.37 11.35
C CYS A 148 -7.11 -18.99 12.20
N LEU A 149 -6.77 -19.51 13.38
CA LEU A 149 -7.71 -20.10 14.33
C LEU A 149 -8.33 -19.05 15.25
N GLU A 150 -7.53 -18.09 15.69
CA GLU A 150 -7.92 -17.09 16.65
C GLU A 150 -7.19 -15.78 16.36
N VAL A 151 -7.90 -14.68 16.50
CA VAL A 151 -7.38 -13.33 16.33
C VAL A 151 -7.20 -12.70 17.70
N ASN A 152 -5.98 -12.23 17.99
CA ASN A 152 -5.60 -11.64 19.28
C ASN A 152 -5.18 -10.16 19.10
N PRO A 153 -6.11 -9.23 18.81
CA PRO A 153 -5.77 -7.84 18.60
C PRO A 153 -5.37 -7.15 19.90
N CYS A 154 -4.51 -6.16 19.80
CA CYS A 154 -4.25 -5.25 20.90
C CYS A 154 -5.42 -4.26 21.07
N TYR A 155 -6.01 -4.23 22.25
CA TYR A 155 -7.16 -3.37 22.57
C TYR A 155 -6.75 -2.06 23.24
N GLY A 156 -5.54 -1.99 23.83
CA GLY A 156 -5.07 -0.83 24.58
C GLY A 156 -5.75 -0.64 25.94
N ASP A 157 -6.30 -1.70 26.53
CA ASP A 157 -6.98 -1.72 27.81
C ASP A 157 -6.59 -2.96 28.64
N TYR A 158 -7.36 -3.24 29.71
CA TYR A 158 -7.11 -4.33 30.67
C TYR A 158 -7.06 -5.75 30.07
N ARG A 159 -7.45 -5.93 28.82
CA ARG A 159 -7.41 -7.23 28.10
C ARG A 159 -6.03 -7.59 27.58
N ILE A 160 -5.09 -6.67 27.65
CA ILE A 160 -3.73 -6.83 27.12
C ILE A 160 -2.75 -6.92 28.29
N ASP A 161 -1.79 -7.86 28.20
CA ASP A 161 -0.67 -7.92 29.12
C ASP A 161 0.16 -6.63 29.01
N GLU A 162 0.55 -6.02 30.13
CA GLU A 162 1.36 -4.80 30.18
C GLU A 162 2.69 -4.92 29.42
N ASN A 163 3.20 -6.14 29.27
CA ASN A 163 4.43 -6.45 28.57
C ASN A 163 4.21 -6.84 27.11
N ASP A 164 2.98 -6.86 26.61
CA ASP A 164 2.68 -7.26 25.25
C ASP A 164 3.14 -6.19 24.24
N GLN A 165 4.07 -6.56 23.39
CA GLN A 165 4.48 -5.73 22.27
C GLN A 165 3.46 -5.83 21.14
N CYS A 166 2.50 -4.93 21.14
CA CYS A 166 1.43 -4.85 20.13
C CYS A 166 1.92 -4.52 18.71
N LEU A 167 3.20 -4.30 18.53
CA LEU A 167 3.79 -3.86 17.27
C LEU A 167 4.26 -5.05 16.43
N THR A 168 3.90 -5.04 15.17
CA THR A 168 4.37 -5.99 14.15
C THR A 168 4.72 -5.26 12.87
N LYS A 169 5.78 -5.70 12.19
CA LYS A 169 6.20 -5.09 10.94
C LYS A 169 5.26 -5.45 9.80
N VAL A 170 4.75 -4.44 9.13
CA VAL A 170 3.83 -4.56 8.00
C VAL A 170 4.28 -3.68 6.84
N GLU A 171 4.12 -4.17 5.62
CA GLU A 171 4.29 -3.39 4.40
C GLU A 171 3.05 -2.53 4.15
N HIS A 172 3.19 -1.22 4.30
CA HIS A 172 2.12 -0.29 3.93
C HIS A 172 1.96 -0.18 2.41
N ARG A 173 0.73 0.03 1.96
CA ARG A 173 0.35 0.03 0.55
C ARG A 173 -0.41 1.30 0.20
N ALA A 174 -0.10 1.86 -0.97
CA ALA A 174 -0.89 2.91 -1.60
C ALA A 174 -1.43 2.39 -2.94
N TRP A 175 -2.66 2.75 -3.26
CA TRP A 175 -3.40 2.31 -4.43
C TRP A 175 -3.64 3.49 -5.39
N SER A 176 -3.66 3.22 -6.70
CA SER A 176 -3.99 4.20 -7.74
C SER A 176 -5.41 4.03 -8.24
#